data_b05216901388328ddc620c354f8855af
#
_entry.id   b05216901388328ddc620c354f8855af
#
_cell.length_a   1.000
_cell.length_b   1.000
_cell.length_c   1.000
_cell.angle_alpha   90.00
_cell.angle_beta   90.00
_cell.angle_gamma   90.00
#
_symmetry.space_group_name_H-M   'P 1'
#
loop_
_entity.id
_entity.type
_entity.pdbx_description
1 polymer ?
#
loop_
_entity_poly.entity_id
_entity_poly.type
_entity_poly.pdbx_seq_one_letter_code
_entity_poly.pdbx_strand_id
1 'polypeptide(L)'
;MTEPVATADLIVPPLFNGPPGSANGGYFAGALAGRLPGAPASAVVSLRKPPPLDTPMTVTVTDAGGVVLHHDDLLIGEAAPAALAGLGTPEPVPFEAAKAAEQDYRGLARHPFPGCFACGTGRGEAPGLHLSAGAVAGGAGLHACTWTPEASLAGPDGVTVRREFVWAALDCPGAWTIDLETRDVVLGRITATVHGTPSVGEPCVVTARLIAQDGRKYSTVTALYGSTGHLIGEAEALWIELPPRS
;
A
#
# COMPACT_ATOMS: atom_id res chain seq x y z
N MET A 1 -21.26 -29.71 0.78
CA MET A 1 -20.00 -29.00 0.55
C MET A 1 -20.10 -28.46 -0.87
N THR A 2 -20.35 -27.16 -1.03
CA THR A 2 -20.29 -26.46 -2.33
C THR A 2 -18.83 -26.40 -2.75
N GLU A 3 -18.50 -26.78 -3.99
CA GLU A 3 -17.16 -26.58 -4.52
C GLU A 3 -16.79 -25.09 -4.47
N PRO A 4 -15.54 -24.75 -4.11
CA PRO A 4 -15.09 -23.36 -4.10
C PRO A 4 -15.21 -22.76 -5.51
N VAL A 5 -15.88 -21.62 -5.62
CA VAL A 5 -16.06 -20.93 -6.91
C VAL A 5 -14.77 -20.18 -7.24
N ALA A 6 -14.03 -20.69 -8.21
CA ALA A 6 -12.89 -19.96 -8.78
C ALA A 6 -13.41 -18.70 -9.51
N THR A 7 -12.83 -17.55 -9.20
CA THR A 7 -13.05 -16.30 -9.93
C THR A 7 -11.93 -16.15 -10.99
N ALA A 8 -12.04 -15.10 -11.83
CA ALA A 8 -10.97 -14.84 -12.82
C ALA A 8 -9.62 -14.63 -12.12
N ASP A 9 -8.55 -15.15 -12.73
CA ASP A 9 -7.18 -15.04 -12.23
C ASP A 9 -6.77 -13.58 -11.94
N LEU A 10 -5.92 -13.41 -10.96
CA LEU A 10 -5.24 -12.14 -10.69
C LEU A 10 -3.83 -12.20 -11.29
N ILE A 11 -3.53 -11.26 -12.18
CA ILE A 11 -2.19 -11.06 -12.75
C ILE A 11 -1.74 -9.65 -12.36
N VAL A 12 -0.55 -9.54 -11.77
CA VAL A 12 0.04 -8.23 -11.47
C VAL A 12 1.05 -7.86 -12.55
N PRO A 13 0.78 -6.82 -13.35
CA PRO A 13 1.72 -6.35 -14.38
C PRO A 13 3.08 -5.96 -13.78
N PRO A 14 4.21 -6.15 -14.51
CA PRO A 14 5.55 -5.82 -14.04
C PRO A 14 5.74 -4.35 -13.62
N LEU A 15 4.94 -3.45 -14.17
CA LEU A 15 4.91 -2.03 -13.81
C LEU A 15 4.67 -1.81 -12.30
N PHE A 16 3.84 -2.64 -11.67
CA PHE A 16 3.42 -2.50 -10.27
C PHE A 16 4.31 -3.30 -9.31
N ASN A 17 5.61 -3.32 -9.58
CA ASN A 17 6.61 -3.99 -8.76
C ASN A 17 6.85 -3.27 -7.43
N GLY A 18 7.32 -4.03 -6.44
CA GLY A 18 7.86 -3.57 -5.16
C GLY A 18 9.30 -4.07 -4.99
N PRO A 19 9.54 -5.07 -4.11
CA PRO A 19 10.81 -5.78 -4.09
C PRO A 19 11.14 -6.42 -5.44
N PRO A 20 12.43 -6.71 -5.76
CA PRO A 20 12.80 -7.36 -7.01
C PRO A 20 12.01 -8.65 -7.27
N GLY A 21 11.39 -8.75 -8.45
CA GLY A 21 10.61 -9.92 -8.87
C GLY A 21 9.26 -10.09 -8.16
N SER A 22 8.81 -9.11 -7.38
CA SER A 22 7.56 -9.18 -6.64
C SER A 22 6.72 -7.90 -6.82
N ALA A 23 5.40 -8.05 -6.69
CA ALA A 23 4.48 -6.92 -6.70
C ALA A 23 4.71 -5.97 -5.52
N ASN A 24 4.35 -4.68 -5.68
CA ASN A 24 4.16 -3.76 -4.57
C ASN A 24 3.05 -4.29 -3.65
N GLY A 25 3.30 -4.31 -2.33
CA GLY A 25 2.42 -4.93 -1.36
C GLY A 25 1.04 -4.27 -1.30
N GLY A 26 0.99 -2.94 -1.30
CA GLY A 26 -0.26 -2.19 -1.26
C GLY A 26 -1.09 -2.33 -2.54
N TYR A 27 -0.46 -2.23 -3.71
CA TYR A 27 -1.14 -2.49 -4.99
C TYR A 27 -1.74 -3.89 -5.04
N PHE A 28 -0.94 -4.91 -4.68
CA PHE A 28 -1.39 -6.29 -4.61
C PHE A 28 -2.56 -6.45 -3.64
N ALA A 29 -2.45 -5.86 -2.45
CA ALA A 29 -3.50 -5.92 -1.44
C ALA A 29 -4.80 -5.29 -1.95
N GLY A 30 -4.74 -4.13 -2.59
CA GLY A 30 -5.90 -3.48 -3.19
C GLY A 30 -6.54 -4.30 -4.32
N ALA A 31 -5.71 -4.88 -5.19
CA ALA A 31 -6.18 -5.75 -6.28
C ALA A 31 -6.85 -7.03 -5.75
N LEU A 32 -6.31 -7.63 -4.67
CA LEU A 32 -6.91 -8.80 -4.04
C LEU A 32 -8.18 -8.44 -3.24
N ALA A 33 -8.18 -7.35 -2.49
CA ALA A 33 -9.36 -6.85 -1.78
C ALA A 33 -10.52 -6.54 -2.74
N GLY A 34 -10.21 -6.07 -3.95
CA GLY A 34 -11.20 -5.85 -5.02
C GLY A 34 -11.88 -7.13 -5.53
N ARG A 35 -11.40 -8.32 -5.15
CA ARG A 35 -12.03 -9.63 -5.45
C ARG A 35 -13.00 -10.12 -4.37
N LEU A 36 -13.07 -9.40 -3.25
CA LEU A 36 -14.02 -9.74 -2.19
C LEU A 36 -15.46 -9.56 -2.65
N PRO A 37 -16.35 -10.53 -2.36
CA PRO A 37 -17.78 -10.38 -2.62
C PRO A 37 -18.34 -9.11 -1.95
N GLY A 38 -19.20 -8.38 -2.66
CA GLY A 38 -19.82 -7.17 -2.15
C GLY A 38 -18.94 -5.94 -2.06
N ALA A 39 -17.68 -6.03 -2.51
CA ALA A 39 -16.71 -4.91 -2.54
C ALA A 39 -16.70 -4.08 -1.23
N PRO A 40 -16.37 -4.65 -0.07
CA PRO A 40 -16.46 -3.97 1.20
C PRO A 40 -15.58 -2.71 1.23
N ALA A 41 -16.02 -1.69 1.96
CA ALA A 41 -15.23 -0.47 2.15
C ALA A 41 -13.94 -0.75 2.93
N SER A 42 -13.98 -1.72 3.84
CA SER A 42 -12.86 -2.07 4.71
C SER A 42 -12.53 -3.58 4.60
N ALA A 43 -11.24 -3.89 4.47
CA ALA A 43 -10.76 -5.25 4.34
C ALA A 43 -9.35 -5.40 4.92
N VAL A 44 -9.04 -6.63 5.35
CA VAL A 44 -7.68 -7.05 5.70
C VAL A 44 -7.12 -7.93 4.59
N VAL A 45 -5.85 -7.70 4.26
CA VAL A 45 -5.08 -8.53 3.33
C VAL A 45 -3.80 -8.99 4.01
N SER A 46 -3.53 -10.30 3.99
CA SER A 46 -2.27 -10.88 4.47
C SER A 46 -1.48 -11.41 3.28
N LEU A 47 -0.21 -11.03 3.19
CA LEU A 47 0.73 -11.54 2.21
C LEU A 47 1.48 -12.73 2.84
N ARG A 48 1.38 -13.91 2.21
CA ARG A 48 2.00 -15.14 2.69
C ARG A 48 3.32 -15.44 2.00
N LYS A 49 3.43 -15.02 0.74
CA LYS A 49 4.62 -15.10 -0.11
C LYS A 49 4.73 -13.84 -0.96
N PRO A 50 5.93 -13.51 -1.48
CA PRO A 50 6.08 -12.43 -2.45
C PRO A 50 5.18 -12.70 -3.67
N PRO A 51 4.22 -11.83 -4.00
CA PRO A 51 3.34 -12.04 -5.14
C PRO A 51 4.14 -11.93 -6.45
N PRO A 52 4.15 -12.97 -7.32
CA PRO A 52 4.89 -12.91 -8.57
C PRO A 52 4.28 -11.89 -9.54
N LEU A 53 5.14 -11.35 -10.42
CA LEU A 53 4.74 -10.46 -11.50
C LEU A 53 4.46 -11.27 -12.77
N ASP A 54 3.55 -10.76 -13.61
CA ASP A 54 3.19 -11.33 -14.92
C ASP A 54 2.85 -12.84 -14.89
N THR A 55 2.28 -13.27 -13.77
CA THR A 55 1.99 -14.66 -13.50
C THR A 55 0.53 -14.80 -13.08
N PRO A 56 -0.26 -15.67 -13.72
CA PRO A 56 -1.62 -15.95 -13.31
C PRO A 56 -1.66 -16.57 -11.90
N MET A 57 -2.51 -16.04 -11.05
CA MET A 57 -2.75 -16.53 -9.70
C MET A 57 -4.25 -16.75 -9.53
N THR A 58 -4.65 -17.94 -9.12
CA THR A 58 -6.07 -18.31 -8.99
C THR A 58 -6.68 -17.77 -7.71
N VAL A 59 -7.75 -17.00 -7.86
CA VAL A 59 -8.56 -16.46 -6.75
C VAL A 59 -9.72 -17.41 -6.45
N THR A 60 -9.85 -17.81 -5.20
CA THR A 60 -10.96 -18.66 -4.74
C THR A 60 -11.71 -17.98 -3.61
N VAL A 61 -13.03 -17.90 -3.71
CA VAL A 61 -13.90 -17.39 -2.63
C VAL A 61 -14.07 -18.49 -1.58
N THR A 62 -13.89 -18.12 -0.32
CA THR A 62 -14.08 -19.05 0.82
C THR A 62 -15.51 -19.01 1.31
N ASP A 63 -15.96 -20.09 2.01
CA ASP A 63 -17.28 -20.16 2.63
C ASP A 63 -17.54 -19.04 3.65
N ALA A 64 -16.48 -18.46 4.22
CA ALA A 64 -16.56 -17.34 5.14
C ALA A 64 -16.68 -15.97 4.45
N GLY A 65 -16.79 -15.93 3.11
CA GLY A 65 -16.90 -14.69 2.34
C GLY A 65 -15.57 -13.93 2.14
N GLY A 66 -14.44 -14.54 2.47
CA GLY A 66 -13.11 -14.08 2.13
C GLY A 66 -12.65 -14.60 0.77
N VAL A 67 -11.42 -14.25 0.39
CA VAL A 67 -10.76 -14.82 -0.79
C VAL A 67 -9.37 -15.31 -0.43
N VAL A 68 -8.93 -16.37 -1.08
CA VAL A 68 -7.55 -16.88 -1.04
C VAL A 68 -6.98 -16.87 -2.46
N LEU A 69 -5.68 -16.59 -2.55
CA LEU A 69 -4.97 -16.50 -3.82
C LEU A 69 -3.83 -17.51 -3.84
N HIS A 70 -3.82 -18.36 -4.84
CA HIS A 70 -2.78 -19.37 -5.03
C HIS A 70 -2.05 -19.17 -6.37
N HIS A 71 -0.77 -19.47 -6.37
CA HIS A 71 0.01 -19.77 -7.56
C HIS A 71 0.44 -21.22 -7.46
N ASP A 72 -0.09 -22.08 -8.32
CA ASP A 72 -0.07 -23.53 -8.19
C ASP A 72 -0.61 -23.92 -6.79
N ASP A 73 0.13 -24.73 -6.03
CA ASP A 73 -0.22 -25.16 -4.67
C ASP A 73 0.22 -24.15 -3.59
N LEU A 74 0.85 -23.03 -3.97
CA LEU A 74 1.42 -22.08 -3.03
C LEU A 74 0.43 -20.96 -2.68
N LEU A 75 0.05 -20.83 -1.42
CA LEU A 75 -0.75 -19.71 -0.93
C LEU A 75 0.08 -18.42 -0.97
N ILE A 76 -0.32 -17.48 -1.83
CA ILE A 76 0.34 -16.18 -2.01
C ILE A 76 -0.24 -15.13 -1.05
N GLY A 77 -1.56 -15.10 -0.93
CA GLY A 77 -2.24 -14.14 -0.05
C GLY A 77 -3.69 -14.49 0.19
N GLU A 78 -4.26 -13.79 1.15
CA GLU A 78 -5.67 -13.93 1.53
C GLU A 78 -6.26 -12.57 1.90
N ALA A 79 -7.55 -12.37 1.63
CA ALA A 79 -8.28 -11.18 2.01
C ALA A 79 -9.63 -11.54 2.63
N ALA A 80 -10.08 -10.70 3.57
CA ALA A 80 -11.42 -10.82 4.18
C ALA A 80 -11.95 -9.42 4.52
N PRO A 81 -13.28 -9.22 4.59
CA PRO A 81 -13.87 -8.03 5.19
C PRO A 81 -13.38 -7.90 6.65
N ALA A 82 -12.92 -6.71 7.03
CA ALA A 82 -12.46 -6.45 8.40
C ALA A 82 -12.49 -4.95 8.69
N ALA A 83 -12.72 -4.59 9.93
CA ALA A 83 -12.52 -3.23 10.42
C ALA A 83 -11.06 -3.02 10.84
N LEU A 84 -10.63 -1.74 10.92
CA LEU A 84 -9.39 -1.34 11.55
C LEU A 84 -9.39 -1.73 13.03
N ALA A 85 -8.23 -2.03 13.59
CA ALA A 85 -8.07 -2.37 15.01
C ALA A 85 -8.15 -1.15 15.95
N GLY A 86 -8.15 0.06 15.38
CA GLY A 86 -8.24 1.31 16.16
C GLY A 86 -6.89 1.81 16.66
N LEU A 87 -5.82 1.58 15.91
CA LEU A 87 -4.46 2.09 16.23
C LEU A 87 -4.35 3.62 16.07
N GLY A 88 -5.38 4.26 15.55
CA GLY A 88 -5.47 5.69 15.30
C GLY A 88 -5.22 6.05 13.83
N THR A 89 -5.76 7.22 13.44
CA THR A 89 -5.60 7.79 12.11
C THR A 89 -4.60 8.94 12.19
N PRO A 90 -3.48 8.92 11.45
CA PRO A 90 -2.54 10.04 11.45
C PRO A 90 -3.25 11.32 11.00
N GLU A 91 -2.99 12.42 11.71
CA GLU A 91 -3.61 13.71 11.42
C GLU A 91 -3.20 14.26 10.03
N PRO A 92 -4.07 15.03 9.37
CA PRO A 92 -3.72 15.71 8.12
C PRO A 92 -2.71 16.83 8.40
N VAL A 93 -1.88 17.12 7.40
CA VAL A 93 -1.02 18.29 7.36
C VAL A 93 -1.32 19.12 6.10
N PRO A 94 -1.03 20.44 6.10
CA PRO A 94 -1.13 21.23 4.88
C PRO A 94 -0.26 20.66 3.76
N PHE A 95 -0.72 20.78 2.51
CA PHE A 95 0.01 20.28 1.32
C PHE A 95 1.46 20.78 1.29
N GLU A 96 1.70 22.05 1.58
CA GLU A 96 3.04 22.65 1.61
C GLU A 96 3.93 22.05 2.72
N ALA A 97 3.34 21.66 3.87
CA ALA A 97 4.08 20.98 4.93
C ALA A 97 4.46 19.55 4.52
N ALA A 98 3.56 18.83 3.85
CA ALA A 98 3.86 17.51 3.28
C ALA A 98 4.94 17.62 2.19
N LYS A 99 4.85 18.63 1.31
CA LYS A 99 5.85 18.90 0.29
C LYS A 99 7.23 19.25 0.87
N ALA A 100 7.26 20.00 1.95
CA ALA A 100 8.50 20.30 2.67
C ALA A 100 9.09 19.03 3.31
N ALA A 101 8.28 18.17 3.89
CA ALA A 101 8.73 16.92 4.51
C ALA A 101 9.41 15.97 3.52
N GLU A 102 9.08 16.01 2.22
CA GLU A 102 9.72 15.19 1.18
C GLU A 102 11.24 15.44 1.07
N GLN A 103 11.75 16.60 1.52
CA GLN A 103 13.18 16.87 1.55
C GLN A 103 13.93 15.97 2.55
N ASP A 104 13.21 15.49 3.57
CA ASP A 104 13.72 14.55 4.58
C ASP A 104 13.45 13.08 4.24
N TYR A 105 13.09 12.80 2.97
CA TYR A 105 12.88 11.44 2.50
C TYR A 105 14.17 10.64 2.49
N ARG A 106 14.34 9.72 3.43
CA ARG A 106 15.58 8.94 3.60
C ARG A 106 15.87 7.99 2.45
N GLY A 107 14.88 7.68 1.62
CA GLY A 107 15.04 6.88 0.40
C GLY A 107 15.97 7.50 -0.64
N LEU A 108 16.27 8.80 -0.56
CA LEU A 108 17.26 9.46 -1.39
C LEU A 108 18.70 9.05 -1.02
N ALA A 109 18.96 8.74 0.26
CA ALA A 109 20.27 8.27 0.71
C ALA A 109 20.44 6.77 0.49
N ARG A 110 19.44 5.97 0.90
CA ARG A 110 19.37 4.52 0.67
C ARG A 110 17.93 4.08 0.47
N HIS A 111 17.68 3.34 -0.60
CA HIS A 111 16.38 2.72 -0.84
C HIS A 111 16.53 1.19 -0.96
N PRO A 112 15.86 0.38 -0.10
CA PRO A 112 15.97 -1.08 -0.17
C PRO A 112 15.47 -1.65 -1.51
N PHE A 113 14.46 -0.99 -2.11
CA PHE A 113 13.81 -1.41 -3.36
C PHE A 113 13.66 -0.22 -4.32
N PRO A 114 14.75 0.29 -4.94
CA PRO A 114 14.72 1.55 -5.70
C PRO A 114 13.80 1.54 -6.92
N GLY A 115 13.42 0.35 -7.42
CA GLY A 115 12.43 0.20 -8.48
C GLY A 115 10.96 0.15 -8.02
N CYS A 116 10.66 0.30 -6.71
CA CYS A 116 9.29 0.18 -6.19
C CYS A 116 8.31 1.14 -6.89
N PHE A 117 7.15 0.62 -7.33
CA PHE A 117 6.09 1.40 -7.99
C PHE A 117 5.60 2.58 -7.16
N ALA A 118 5.47 2.40 -5.83
CA ALA A 118 4.91 3.44 -4.97
C ALA A 118 5.95 4.50 -4.53
N CYS A 119 7.17 4.09 -4.13
CA CYS A 119 8.14 4.99 -3.49
C CYS A 119 9.56 4.96 -4.08
N GLY A 120 9.77 4.21 -5.19
CA GLY A 120 11.11 3.95 -5.72
C GLY A 120 11.80 5.18 -6.28
N THR A 121 13.04 5.43 -5.84
CA THR A 121 13.89 6.54 -6.29
C THR A 121 14.62 6.23 -7.60
N GLY A 122 14.69 4.97 -8.02
CA GLY A 122 15.35 4.54 -9.25
C GLY A 122 14.43 4.47 -10.48
N ARG A 123 13.18 4.94 -10.38
CA ARG A 123 12.22 4.91 -11.49
C ARG A 123 12.40 6.05 -12.49
N GLY A 124 13.03 7.16 -12.10
CA GLY A 124 13.12 8.36 -12.93
C GLY A 124 11.72 8.86 -13.33
N GLU A 125 11.50 9.06 -14.64
CA GLU A 125 10.21 9.47 -15.22
C GLU A 125 9.26 8.30 -15.53
N ALA A 126 9.65 7.05 -15.20
CA ALA A 126 8.76 5.90 -15.41
C ALA A 126 7.51 5.99 -14.52
N PRO A 127 6.34 5.51 -15.01
CA PRO A 127 5.11 5.59 -14.23
C PRO A 127 5.23 5.01 -12.83
N GLY A 128 4.71 5.73 -11.83
CA GLY A 128 4.74 5.36 -10.42
C GLY A 128 3.91 6.32 -9.57
N LEU A 129 3.82 6.07 -8.26
CA LEU A 129 3.15 7.02 -7.37
C LEU A 129 4.12 8.09 -6.85
N HIS A 130 5.42 7.84 -6.90
CA HIS A 130 6.51 8.75 -6.50
C HIS A 130 6.36 9.32 -5.08
N LEU A 131 5.92 8.47 -4.14
CA LEU A 131 5.68 8.86 -2.75
C LEU A 131 6.98 8.94 -1.97
N SER A 132 7.40 10.14 -1.62
CA SER A 132 8.65 10.43 -0.92
C SER A 132 8.37 10.85 0.54
N ALA A 133 7.81 9.94 1.36
CA ALA A 133 7.39 10.26 2.71
C ALA A 133 8.58 10.56 3.63
N GLY A 134 8.69 11.81 4.07
CA GLY A 134 9.71 12.29 5.00
C GLY A 134 9.11 12.80 6.31
N ALA A 135 9.98 13.10 7.29
CA ALA A 135 9.56 13.54 8.61
C ALA A 135 8.98 14.96 8.55
N VAL A 136 7.81 15.15 9.17
CA VAL A 136 7.18 16.46 9.31
C VAL A 136 7.85 17.24 10.42
N ALA A 137 8.32 18.45 10.15
CA ALA A 137 8.95 19.32 11.14
C ALA A 137 8.01 19.57 12.35
N GLY A 138 8.48 19.25 13.56
CA GLY A 138 7.68 19.35 14.78
C GLY A 138 6.55 18.31 14.91
N GLY A 139 6.43 17.36 13.98
CA GLY A 139 5.33 16.39 13.91
C GLY A 139 5.46 15.16 14.81
N ALA A 140 6.40 15.11 15.75
CA ALA A 140 6.55 14.03 16.74
C ALA A 140 6.46 12.62 16.13
N GLY A 141 7.26 12.34 15.08
CA GLY A 141 7.30 11.05 14.38
C GLY A 141 6.26 10.90 13.26
N LEU A 142 5.51 11.95 12.95
CA LEU A 142 4.67 12.00 11.75
C LEU A 142 5.52 12.14 10.50
N HIS A 143 5.25 11.32 9.50
CA HIS A 143 5.80 11.43 8.16
C HIS A 143 4.70 11.85 7.19
N ALA A 144 5.07 12.57 6.13
CA ALA A 144 4.13 12.95 5.10
C ALA A 144 4.79 13.05 3.72
N CYS A 145 3.98 12.93 2.69
CA CYS A 145 4.31 13.27 1.31
C CYS A 145 3.07 13.75 0.55
N THR A 146 3.29 14.38 -0.58
CA THR A 146 2.23 14.75 -1.52
C THR A 146 2.02 13.62 -2.52
N TRP A 147 0.80 13.55 -3.08
CA TRP A 147 0.45 12.69 -4.19
C TRP A 147 -0.54 13.38 -5.11
N THR A 148 -0.17 13.52 -6.37
CA THR A 148 -1.08 14.00 -7.41
C THR A 148 -1.22 12.89 -8.43
N PRO A 149 -2.36 12.15 -8.42
CA PRO A 149 -2.54 11.00 -9.30
C PRO A 149 -2.50 11.39 -10.78
N GLU A 150 -1.74 10.64 -11.58
CA GLU A 150 -1.66 10.81 -13.03
C GLU A 150 -2.82 10.12 -13.76
N ALA A 151 -3.05 10.51 -15.02
CA ALA A 151 -4.09 9.95 -15.86
C ALA A 151 -3.96 8.43 -16.11
N SER A 152 -2.75 7.89 -16.04
CA SER A 152 -2.48 6.45 -16.15
C SER A 152 -3.11 5.60 -15.03
N LEU A 153 -3.48 6.24 -13.92
CA LEU A 153 -4.09 5.60 -12.75
C LEU A 153 -5.62 5.61 -12.79
N ALA A 154 -6.21 6.26 -13.81
CA ALA A 154 -7.66 6.38 -13.95
C ALA A 154 -8.35 5.03 -14.16
N GLY A 155 -9.56 4.95 -13.66
CA GLY A 155 -10.52 3.91 -13.99
C GLY A 155 -11.14 4.08 -15.39
N PRO A 156 -12.15 3.28 -15.71
CA PRO A 156 -12.80 3.31 -17.03
C PRO A 156 -13.47 4.66 -17.38
N ASP A 157 -13.79 5.48 -16.38
CA ASP A 157 -14.37 6.82 -16.54
C ASP A 157 -13.34 7.88 -16.96
N GLY A 158 -12.04 7.56 -16.93
CA GLY A 158 -10.94 8.47 -17.25
C GLY A 158 -10.69 9.58 -16.22
N VAL A 159 -11.44 9.60 -15.13
CA VAL A 159 -11.41 10.69 -14.13
C VAL A 159 -11.08 10.17 -12.73
N THR A 160 -11.71 9.08 -12.31
CA THR A 160 -11.59 8.55 -10.96
C THR A 160 -10.41 7.58 -10.87
N VAL A 161 -9.56 7.74 -9.87
CA VAL A 161 -8.43 6.83 -9.64
C VAL A 161 -8.93 5.45 -9.21
N ARG A 162 -8.38 4.38 -9.76
CA ARG A 162 -8.74 3.01 -9.37
C ARG A 162 -8.35 2.75 -7.92
N ARG A 163 -9.22 2.00 -7.23
CA ARG A 163 -9.15 1.77 -5.78
C ARG A 163 -7.83 1.12 -5.32
N GLU A 164 -7.25 0.23 -6.13
CA GLU A 164 -5.98 -0.43 -5.80
C GLU A 164 -4.80 0.54 -5.69
N PHE A 165 -4.86 1.71 -6.32
CA PHE A 165 -3.83 2.74 -6.16
C PHE A 165 -3.97 3.52 -4.86
N VAL A 166 -5.17 3.63 -4.29
CA VAL A 166 -5.35 4.14 -2.92
C VAL A 166 -4.66 3.21 -1.91
N TRP A 167 -4.83 1.88 -2.07
CA TRP A 167 -4.12 0.91 -1.24
C TRP A 167 -2.59 1.02 -1.40
N ALA A 168 -2.11 1.20 -2.62
CA ALA A 168 -0.68 1.41 -2.88
C ALA A 168 -0.14 2.70 -2.25
N ALA A 169 -0.96 3.76 -2.22
CA ALA A 169 -0.60 5.02 -1.56
C ALA A 169 -0.58 4.91 -0.03
N LEU A 170 -1.41 4.04 0.55
CA LEU A 170 -1.47 3.77 1.99
C LEU A 170 -0.39 2.78 2.48
N ASP A 171 0.40 2.18 1.60
CA ASP A 171 1.41 1.16 1.90
C ASP A 171 2.76 1.79 2.28
N CYS A 172 3.56 2.18 1.30
CA CYS A 172 4.96 2.57 1.46
C CYS A 172 5.21 3.73 2.45
N PRO A 173 4.38 4.78 2.55
CA PRO A 173 4.61 5.85 3.54
C PRO A 173 4.70 5.33 4.97
N GLY A 174 3.94 4.27 5.32
CA GLY A 174 4.06 3.57 6.60
C GLY A 174 5.43 2.94 6.82
N ALA A 175 6.00 2.29 5.80
CA ALA A 175 7.34 1.70 5.88
C ALA A 175 8.41 2.78 6.15
N TRP A 176 8.29 3.97 5.56
CA TRP A 176 9.25 5.05 5.72
C TRP A 176 9.25 5.71 7.10
N THR A 177 8.30 5.37 7.97
CA THR A 177 8.38 5.72 9.40
C THR A 177 9.36 4.83 10.16
N ILE A 178 9.78 3.70 9.56
CA ILE A 178 10.78 2.76 10.07
C ILE A 178 12.16 3.18 9.54
N ASP A 179 13.23 2.84 10.25
CA ASP A 179 14.59 3.08 9.76
C ASP A 179 14.97 2.09 8.66
N LEU A 180 14.68 2.45 7.40
CA LEU A 180 15.01 1.66 6.21
C LEU A 180 16.44 1.89 5.69
N GLU A 181 17.20 2.79 6.29
CA GLU A 181 18.61 2.98 5.95
C GLU A 181 19.45 1.80 6.45
N THR A 182 19.03 1.17 7.55
CA THR A 182 19.76 0.07 8.18
C THR A 182 19.10 -1.30 8.02
N ARG A 183 17.83 -1.34 7.60
CA ARG A 183 17.03 -2.58 7.51
C ARG A 183 16.14 -2.62 6.28
N ASP A 184 15.83 -3.84 5.85
CA ASP A 184 14.87 -4.10 4.79
C ASP A 184 13.58 -4.67 5.41
N VAL A 185 12.43 -4.07 5.12
CA VAL A 185 11.13 -4.59 5.57
C VAL A 185 10.22 -4.86 4.38
N VAL A 186 9.30 -5.80 4.55
CA VAL A 186 8.24 -6.10 3.58
C VAL A 186 6.88 -6.08 4.25
N LEU A 187 5.85 -5.75 3.50
CA LEU A 187 4.47 -5.79 3.98
C LEU A 187 4.06 -7.25 4.27
N GLY A 188 3.64 -7.53 5.50
CA GLY A 188 3.08 -8.83 5.90
C GLY A 188 1.55 -8.81 5.94
N ARG A 189 0.95 -7.69 6.38
CA ARG A 189 -0.49 -7.50 6.46
C ARG A 189 -0.83 -6.03 6.37
N ILE A 190 -1.95 -5.73 5.74
CA ILE A 190 -2.57 -4.40 5.76
C ILE A 190 -4.07 -4.54 5.94
N THR A 191 -4.64 -3.75 6.84
CA THR A 191 -6.09 -3.52 6.94
C THR A 191 -6.34 -2.10 6.50
N ALA A 192 -7.19 -1.91 5.49
CA ALA A 192 -7.49 -0.56 5.01
C ALA A 192 -9.00 -0.34 4.89
N THR A 193 -9.41 0.88 5.20
CA THR A 193 -10.73 1.42 4.90
C THR A 193 -10.58 2.47 3.81
N VAL A 194 -11.25 2.28 2.68
CA VAL A 194 -11.26 3.22 1.57
C VAL A 194 -12.64 3.85 1.48
N HIS A 195 -12.75 5.12 1.85
CA HIS A 195 -14.00 5.88 1.89
C HIS A 195 -14.37 6.42 0.50
N GLY A 196 -13.37 6.60 -0.36
CA GLY A 196 -13.51 7.09 -1.73
C GLY A 196 -12.21 6.95 -2.49
N THR A 197 -12.16 7.52 -3.69
CA THR A 197 -10.94 7.60 -4.48
C THR A 197 -10.76 9.03 -4.99
N PRO A 198 -9.53 9.55 -5.10
CA PRO A 198 -9.30 10.89 -5.61
C PRO A 198 -9.56 10.94 -7.11
N SER A 199 -9.75 12.15 -7.63
CA SER A 199 -9.71 12.39 -9.06
C SER A 199 -8.28 12.45 -9.58
N VAL A 200 -8.10 12.13 -10.87
CA VAL A 200 -6.85 12.42 -11.58
C VAL A 200 -6.50 13.90 -11.45
N GLY A 201 -5.26 14.21 -11.09
CA GLY A 201 -4.78 15.56 -10.89
C GLY A 201 -5.17 16.21 -9.56
N GLU A 202 -5.93 15.51 -8.68
CA GLU A 202 -6.24 16.04 -7.36
C GLU A 202 -5.00 16.06 -6.46
N PRO A 203 -4.61 17.22 -5.88
CA PRO A 203 -3.50 17.27 -4.95
C PRO A 203 -3.92 16.65 -3.60
N CYS A 204 -3.31 15.51 -3.28
CA CYS A 204 -3.55 14.74 -2.08
C CYS A 204 -2.34 14.79 -1.14
N VAL A 205 -2.57 14.45 0.12
CA VAL A 205 -1.53 14.30 1.15
C VAL A 205 -1.63 12.90 1.77
N VAL A 206 -0.51 12.20 1.85
CA VAL A 206 -0.40 10.96 2.63
C VAL A 206 0.35 11.26 3.91
N THR A 207 -0.20 10.83 5.04
CA THR A 207 0.46 10.90 6.35
C THR A 207 0.66 9.50 6.92
N ALA A 208 1.73 9.31 7.71
CA ALA A 208 2.05 8.02 8.30
C ALA A 208 2.73 8.15 9.66
N ARG A 209 2.56 7.14 10.52
CA ARG A 209 3.18 7.08 11.84
C ARG A 209 3.54 5.63 12.20
N LEU A 210 4.71 5.44 12.81
CA LEU A 210 5.07 4.20 13.49
C LEU A 210 4.34 4.15 14.84
N ILE A 211 3.64 3.06 15.10
CA ILE A 211 2.88 2.85 16.34
C ILE A 211 3.66 1.97 17.32
N ALA A 212 4.22 0.85 16.83
CA ALA A 212 4.91 -0.09 17.70
C ALA A 212 5.96 -0.90 16.92
N GLN A 213 6.95 -1.38 17.68
CA GLN A 213 7.89 -2.40 17.22
C GLN A 213 7.88 -3.57 18.23
N ASP A 214 7.77 -4.79 17.72
CA ASP A 214 7.92 -6.03 18.48
C ASP A 214 8.86 -6.98 17.72
N GLY A 215 10.11 -7.04 18.17
CA GLY A 215 11.17 -7.76 17.48
C GLY A 215 11.34 -7.28 16.03
N ARG A 216 11.10 -8.19 15.07
CA ARG A 216 11.16 -7.89 13.63
C ARG A 216 9.82 -7.39 13.03
N LYS A 217 8.84 -7.09 13.88
CA LYS A 217 7.51 -6.64 13.44
C LYS A 217 7.31 -5.17 13.79
N TYR A 218 6.81 -4.41 12.82
CA TYR A 218 6.52 -2.99 12.98
C TYR A 218 5.06 -2.74 12.61
N SER A 219 4.32 -2.09 13.51
CA SER A 219 2.94 -1.67 13.28
C SER A 219 2.92 -0.19 12.92
N THR A 220 2.33 0.15 11.78
CA THR A 220 2.23 1.52 11.30
C THR A 220 0.79 1.87 10.94
N VAL A 221 0.48 3.15 10.95
CA VAL A 221 -0.78 3.71 10.46
C VAL A 221 -0.51 4.71 9.35
N THR A 222 -1.39 4.74 8.35
CA THR A 222 -1.34 5.67 7.21
C THR A 222 -2.71 6.24 6.94
N ALA A 223 -2.77 7.49 6.45
CA ALA A 223 -3.99 8.12 5.99
C ALA A 223 -3.74 8.90 4.71
N LEU A 224 -4.70 8.87 3.79
CA LEU A 224 -4.74 9.64 2.56
C LEU A 224 -5.84 10.69 2.65
N TYR A 225 -5.48 11.93 2.45
CA TYR A 225 -6.37 13.08 2.46
C TYR A 225 -6.44 13.74 1.09
N GLY A 226 -7.64 14.10 0.66
CA GLY A 226 -7.87 14.86 -0.57
C GLY A 226 -7.61 16.36 -0.40
N SER A 227 -7.76 17.10 -1.49
CA SER A 227 -7.45 18.53 -1.60
C SER A 227 -8.18 19.43 -0.61
N THR A 228 -9.35 19.02 -0.12
CA THR A 228 -10.14 19.76 0.89
C THR A 228 -9.90 19.28 2.31
N GLY A 229 -8.93 18.37 2.53
CA GLY A 229 -8.63 17.79 3.83
C GLY A 229 -9.59 16.66 4.25
N HIS A 230 -10.48 16.21 3.37
CA HIS A 230 -11.34 15.05 3.64
C HIS A 230 -10.53 13.74 3.60
N LEU A 231 -10.86 12.79 4.48
CA LEU A 231 -10.23 11.48 4.53
C LEU A 231 -10.72 10.62 3.36
N ILE A 232 -9.80 10.22 2.47
CA ILE A 232 -10.08 9.33 1.34
C ILE A 232 -9.90 7.87 1.75
N GLY A 233 -8.90 7.59 2.58
CA GLY A 233 -8.64 6.25 3.08
C GLY A 233 -7.62 6.25 4.20
N GLU A 234 -7.62 5.16 4.97
CA GLU A 234 -6.71 4.95 6.08
C GLU A 234 -6.35 3.47 6.20
N ALA A 235 -5.18 3.17 6.75
CA ALA A 235 -4.71 1.80 6.89
C ALA A 235 -3.88 1.58 8.15
N GLU A 236 -3.95 0.35 8.66
CA GLU A 236 -3.07 -0.23 9.65
C GLU A 236 -2.25 -1.33 9.00
N ALA A 237 -0.92 -1.23 9.06
CA ALA A 237 -0.02 -2.17 8.40
C ALA A 237 0.93 -2.84 9.39
N LEU A 238 1.22 -4.12 9.14
CA LEU A 238 2.24 -4.90 9.81
C LEU A 238 3.37 -5.19 8.83
N TRP A 239 4.53 -4.66 9.14
CA TRP A 239 5.77 -4.84 8.40
C TRP A 239 6.64 -5.89 9.04
N ILE A 240 7.36 -6.66 8.24
CA ILE A 240 8.26 -7.72 8.70
C ILE A 240 9.67 -7.40 8.22
N GLU A 241 10.60 -7.26 9.18
CA GLU A 241 12.02 -7.09 8.88
C GLU A 241 12.59 -8.39 8.30
N LEU A 242 13.24 -8.26 7.16
CA LEU A 242 13.95 -9.38 6.54
C LEU A 242 15.25 -9.69 7.28
N PRO A 243 15.72 -10.94 7.26
CA PRO A 243 17.05 -11.24 7.76
C PRO A 243 18.10 -10.43 6.99
N PRO A 244 19.24 -10.09 7.61
CA PRO A 244 20.33 -9.44 6.91
C PRO A 244 20.71 -10.20 5.64
N ARG A 245 21.01 -9.48 4.57
CA ARG A 245 21.53 -10.10 3.34
C ARG A 245 22.93 -10.65 3.67
N SER A 246 23.07 -11.95 3.53
CA SER A 246 24.37 -12.66 3.66
C SER A 246 25.32 -12.29 2.53
#